data_98c90189dad884751acf84145e529b7c
#
_entry.id   98c90189dad884751acf84145e529b7c
#
_cell.length_a   1.000
_cell.length_b   1.000
_cell.length_c   1.000
_cell.angle_alpha   90.00
_cell.angle_beta   90.00
_cell.angle_gamma   90.00
#
_symmetry.space_group_name_H-M   'P 1'
#
loop_
_entity.id
_entity.type
_entity.pdbx_description
1 polymer ?
#
loop_
_entity_poly.entity_id
_entity_poly.type
_entity_poly.pdbx_seq_one_letter_code
_entity_poly.pdbx_strand_id
1 'polypeptide(L)'
;MISRVSNNLSFNQQLSSLRHKANERDITLDDKLKAGFGAVIGTAIPMAVMMKKRKIKNPLKLNYNLSDMITLSATSIAGSVAVGMIGENKTTTQNKLKEGLFQFFNASIPTWIAGGCLKLAEGSKHFNNTFGKISAMLGGLLVGMYGAASLSNVISDPHDKQPDRKLTLLDCVANVDDAVGALVLAKFPCADKLHLESFLPLIYSYCGYRAGKSN
;
A
#
# COMPACT_ATOMS: atom_id res chain seq x y z
N MET A 1 14.43 -27.68 21.37
CA MET A 1 15.63 -26.83 21.42
C MET A 1 15.41 -25.71 20.40
N ILE A 2 14.86 -24.57 20.86
CA ILE A 2 14.53 -23.43 19.98
C ILE A 2 15.75 -22.52 20.01
N SER A 3 16.50 -22.44 18.91
CA SER A 3 17.65 -21.55 18.79
C SER A 3 17.13 -20.11 18.78
N ARG A 4 17.50 -19.34 19.80
CA ARG A 4 17.39 -17.88 19.79
C ARG A 4 18.28 -17.37 18.66
N VAL A 5 17.68 -16.91 17.56
CA VAL A 5 18.38 -16.06 16.61
C VAL A 5 18.68 -14.74 17.32
N SER A 6 19.90 -14.61 17.81
CA SER A 6 20.37 -13.37 18.41
C SER A 6 20.53 -12.35 17.27
N ASN A 7 19.67 -11.33 17.26
CA ASN A 7 19.84 -10.14 16.42
C ASN A 7 21.04 -9.33 16.95
N ASN A 8 22.25 -9.76 16.64
CA ASN A 8 23.44 -8.95 16.86
C ASN A 8 23.53 -7.93 15.70
N LEU A 9 22.73 -6.88 15.80
CA LEU A 9 22.99 -5.65 15.05
C LEU A 9 24.39 -5.17 15.41
N SER A 10 25.23 -4.82 14.42
CA SER A 10 26.53 -4.23 14.71
C SER A 10 26.33 -2.96 15.54
N PHE A 11 27.32 -2.63 16.39
CA PHE A 11 27.26 -1.43 17.25
C PHE A 11 26.90 -0.15 16.46
N ASN A 12 27.39 -0.03 15.23
CA ASN A 12 27.08 1.07 14.33
C ASN A 12 25.61 1.07 13.87
N GLN A 13 25.01 -0.10 13.64
CA GLN A 13 23.59 -0.23 13.31
C GLN A 13 22.69 0.09 14.49
N GLN A 14 23.10 -0.28 15.73
CA GLN A 14 22.41 0.13 16.96
C GLN A 14 22.48 1.63 17.18
N LEU A 15 23.65 2.26 17.00
CA LEU A 15 23.82 3.70 17.09
C LEU A 15 23.03 4.45 16.02
N SER A 16 22.98 3.96 14.79
CA SER A 16 22.16 4.58 13.73
C SER A 16 20.66 4.48 14.01
N SER A 17 20.19 3.34 14.54
CA SER A 17 18.79 3.16 14.92
C SER A 17 18.38 4.03 16.10
N LEU A 18 19.27 4.22 17.08
CA LEU A 18 19.05 5.11 18.22
C LEU A 18 19.07 6.59 17.80
N ARG A 19 19.97 6.98 16.88
CA ARG A 19 19.97 8.33 16.30
C ARG A 19 18.72 8.60 15.44
N HIS A 20 18.22 7.60 14.73
CA HIS A 20 16.98 7.71 13.94
C HIS A 20 15.79 7.94 14.87
N LYS A 21 15.66 7.12 15.96
CA LYS A 21 14.61 7.30 16.96
C LYS A 21 14.69 8.64 17.71
N ALA A 22 15.89 9.13 17.98
CA ALA A 22 16.08 10.43 18.65
C ALA A 22 15.70 11.64 17.78
N ASN A 23 15.61 11.47 16.47
CA ASN A 23 15.22 12.52 15.53
C ASN A 23 13.76 12.44 15.07
N GLU A 24 13.02 11.39 15.47
CA GLU A 24 11.59 11.26 15.18
C GLU A 24 10.83 12.15 16.16
N ARG A 25 10.20 13.21 15.65
CA ARG A 25 9.24 13.98 16.45
C ARG A 25 7.91 13.22 16.54
N ASP A 26 7.16 13.47 17.62
CA ASP A 26 5.82 12.91 17.76
C ASP A 26 4.88 13.39 16.63
N ILE A 27 4.05 12.48 16.15
CA ILE A 27 3.03 12.79 15.13
C ILE A 27 1.96 13.69 15.77
N THR A 28 1.90 14.93 15.32
CA THR A 28 0.96 15.94 15.81
C THR A 28 -0.43 15.80 15.19
N LEU A 29 -1.41 16.52 15.74
CA LEU A 29 -2.73 16.60 15.12
C LEU A 29 -2.68 17.29 13.75
N ASP A 30 -1.81 18.29 13.59
CA ASP A 30 -1.59 18.98 12.31
C ASP A 30 -1.08 18.02 11.22
N ASP A 31 -0.14 17.13 11.55
CA ASP A 31 0.33 16.10 10.62
C ASP A 31 -0.80 15.18 10.15
N LYS A 32 -1.66 14.76 11.10
CA LYS A 32 -2.80 13.90 10.80
C LYS A 32 -3.82 14.60 9.92
N LEU A 33 -4.09 15.89 10.18
CA LEU A 33 -5.04 16.69 9.40
C LEU A 33 -4.51 16.95 7.98
N LYS A 34 -3.25 17.36 7.84
CA LYS A 34 -2.59 17.57 6.55
C LYS A 34 -2.58 16.29 5.72
N ALA A 35 -2.16 15.18 6.31
CA ALA A 35 -2.14 13.89 5.66
C ALA A 35 -3.54 13.42 5.23
N GLY A 36 -4.54 13.56 6.12
CA GLY A 36 -5.93 13.20 5.82
C GLY A 36 -6.51 14.04 4.69
N PHE A 37 -6.32 15.35 4.73
CA PHE A 37 -6.78 16.28 3.70
C PHE A 37 -6.15 15.97 2.34
N GLY A 38 -4.82 15.79 2.31
CA GLY A 38 -4.10 15.44 1.10
C GLY A 38 -4.53 14.09 0.51
N ALA A 39 -4.77 13.07 1.36
CA ALA A 39 -5.23 11.76 0.93
C ALA A 39 -6.65 11.82 0.31
N VAL A 40 -7.57 12.54 0.96
CA VAL A 40 -8.94 12.69 0.46
C VAL A 40 -8.96 13.42 -0.88
N ILE A 41 -8.25 14.53 -1.01
CA ILE A 41 -8.15 15.27 -2.29
C ILE A 41 -7.50 14.40 -3.35
N GLY A 42 -6.38 13.73 -3.03
CA GLY A 42 -5.67 12.85 -3.93
C GLY A 42 -6.50 11.68 -4.44
N THR A 43 -7.52 11.24 -3.67
CA THR A 43 -8.48 10.21 -4.09
C THR A 43 -9.68 10.80 -4.84
N ALA A 44 -10.21 11.93 -4.36
CA ALA A 44 -11.43 12.53 -4.92
C ALA A 44 -11.23 13.05 -6.35
N ILE A 45 -10.06 13.64 -6.65
CA ILE A 45 -9.77 14.17 -7.99
C ILE A 45 -9.82 13.08 -9.08
N PRO A 46 -9.07 11.97 -9.00
CA PRO A 46 -9.14 10.94 -10.02
C PRO A 46 -10.52 10.28 -10.08
N MET A 47 -11.21 10.09 -8.94
CA MET A 47 -12.59 9.62 -8.95
C MET A 47 -13.51 10.53 -9.76
N ALA A 48 -13.45 11.84 -9.55
CA ALA A 48 -14.25 12.80 -10.30
C ALA A 48 -13.95 12.73 -11.82
N VAL A 49 -12.66 12.59 -12.18
CA VAL A 49 -12.25 12.41 -13.59
C VAL A 49 -12.81 11.11 -14.18
N MET A 50 -12.73 10.00 -13.44
CA MET A 50 -13.28 8.71 -13.86
C MET A 50 -14.80 8.76 -14.02
N MET A 51 -15.50 9.36 -13.06
CA MET A 51 -16.95 9.57 -13.12
C MET A 51 -17.35 10.38 -14.34
N LYS A 52 -16.65 11.49 -14.61
CA LYS A 52 -16.89 12.33 -15.79
C LYS A 52 -16.66 11.57 -17.11
N LYS A 53 -15.54 10.84 -17.20
CA LYS A 53 -15.21 10.04 -18.41
C LYS A 53 -16.25 8.95 -18.69
N ARG A 54 -16.75 8.29 -17.64
CA ARG A 54 -17.70 7.17 -17.74
C ARG A 54 -19.17 7.60 -17.67
N LYS A 55 -19.43 8.91 -17.54
CA LYS A 55 -20.77 9.50 -17.40
C LYS A 55 -21.57 8.91 -16.23
N ILE A 56 -20.89 8.54 -15.14
CA ILE A 56 -21.47 7.98 -13.92
C ILE A 56 -21.68 9.12 -12.94
N LYS A 57 -22.92 9.28 -12.43
CA LYS A 57 -23.26 10.34 -11.45
C LYS A 57 -23.09 9.87 -10.00
N ASN A 58 -23.22 8.57 -9.75
CA ASN A 58 -23.12 8.02 -8.40
C ASN A 58 -21.73 7.36 -8.19
N PRO A 59 -20.89 7.89 -7.28
CA PRO A 59 -19.55 7.34 -7.03
C PRO A 59 -19.56 5.88 -6.57
N LEU A 60 -20.62 5.43 -5.90
CA LEU A 60 -20.78 4.04 -5.44
C LEU A 60 -21.03 3.03 -6.58
N LYS A 61 -21.32 3.52 -7.79
CA LYS A 61 -21.49 2.69 -8.99
C LYS A 61 -20.27 2.74 -9.91
N LEU A 62 -19.16 3.28 -9.44
CA LEU A 62 -17.94 3.36 -10.22
C LEU A 62 -17.19 2.03 -10.10
N ASN A 63 -17.06 1.31 -11.20
CA ASN A 63 -16.29 0.08 -11.27
C ASN A 63 -14.82 0.42 -11.53
N TYR A 64 -13.92 -0.24 -10.84
CA TYR A 64 -12.49 0.01 -10.92
C TYR A 64 -11.77 -1.13 -11.64
N ASN A 65 -10.99 -0.78 -12.65
CA ASN A 65 -10.01 -1.68 -13.24
C ASN A 65 -8.64 -1.49 -12.58
N LEU A 66 -7.67 -2.33 -12.94
CA LEU A 66 -6.32 -2.28 -12.37
C LEU A 66 -5.67 -0.89 -12.51
N SER A 67 -5.79 -0.24 -13.68
CA SER A 67 -5.23 1.10 -13.91
C SER A 67 -5.88 2.16 -13.01
N ASP A 68 -7.20 2.05 -12.77
CA ASP A 68 -7.92 2.96 -11.88
C ASP A 68 -7.43 2.79 -10.42
N MET A 69 -7.24 1.56 -9.98
CA MET A 69 -6.74 1.24 -8.62
C MET A 69 -5.33 1.80 -8.42
N ILE A 70 -4.43 1.60 -9.39
CA ILE A 70 -3.08 2.17 -9.36
C ILE A 70 -3.15 3.70 -9.30
N THR A 71 -4.01 4.31 -10.11
CA THR A 71 -4.18 5.76 -10.14
C THR A 71 -4.67 6.28 -8.79
N LEU A 72 -5.68 5.64 -8.19
CA LEU A 72 -6.20 6.02 -6.87
C LEU A 72 -5.13 5.90 -5.78
N SER A 73 -4.39 4.80 -5.75
CA SER A 73 -3.29 4.59 -4.81
C SER A 73 -2.20 5.66 -4.98
N ALA A 74 -1.69 5.82 -6.19
CA ALA A 74 -0.62 6.77 -6.49
C ALA A 74 -1.00 8.21 -6.15
N THR A 75 -2.20 8.66 -6.57
CA THR A 75 -2.64 10.04 -6.35
C THR A 75 -3.01 10.31 -4.90
N SER A 76 -3.58 9.34 -4.17
CA SER A 76 -3.85 9.46 -2.74
C SER A 76 -2.56 9.61 -1.94
N ILE A 77 -1.57 8.75 -2.21
CA ILE A 77 -0.27 8.80 -1.55
C ILE A 77 0.46 10.10 -1.91
N ALA A 78 0.54 10.45 -3.19
CA ALA A 78 1.19 11.68 -3.63
C ALA A 78 0.55 12.94 -3.03
N GLY A 79 -0.79 13.01 -3.02
CA GLY A 79 -1.53 14.12 -2.41
C GLY A 79 -1.28 14.24 -0.91
N SER A 80 -1.31 13.12 -0.20
CA SER A 80 -1.07 13.09 1.24
C SER A 80 0.36 13.46 1.61
N VAL A 81 1.34 12.90 0.90
CA VAL A 81 2.76 13.20 1.11
C VAL A 81 3.04 14.67 0.76
N ALA A 82 2.54 15.18 -0.36
CA ALA A 82 2.74 16.58 -0.77
C ALA A 82 2.19 17.57 0.26
N VAL A 83 0.96 17.38 0.72
CA VAL A 83 0.35 18.24 1.75
C VAL A 83 1.05 18.03 3.10
N GLY A 84 1.39 16.78 3.45
CA GLY A 84 2.09 16.45 4.68
C GLY A 84 3.51 17.02 4.78
N MET A 85 4.16 17.33 3.66
CA MET A 85 5.49 17.95 3.64
C MET A 85 5.47 19.46 3.87
N ILE A 86 4.30 20.11 3.83
CA ILE A 86 4.20 21.56 3.97
C ILE A 86 4.63 21.99 5.38
N GLY A 87 5.71 22.77 5.45
CA GLY A 87 6.27 23.27 6.71
C GLY A 87 7.17 22.30 7.45
N GLU A 88 7.52 21.16 6.82
CA GLU A 88 8.39 20.14 7.40
C GLU A 88 9.88 20.42 7.19
N ASN A 89 10.70 19.88 8.09
CA ASN A 89 12.13 19.86 7.91
C ASN A 89 12.56 18.81 6.86
N LYS A 90 13.84 18.87 6.43
CA LYS A 90 14.38 17.98 5.41
C LYS A 90 14.31 16.50 5.80
N THR A 91 14.56 16.17 7.07
CA THR A 91 14.55 14.78 7.56
C THR A 91 13.14 14.20 7.53
N THR A 92 12.16 14.91 8.08
CA THR A 92 10.74 14.49 8.06
C THR A 92 10.23 14.38 6.62
N THR A 93 10.58 15.33 5.74
CA THR A 93 10.24 15.26 4.32
C THR A 93 10.77 13.98 3.65
N GLN A 94 12.02 13.62 3.91
CA GLN A 94 12.61 12.38 3.39
C GLN A 94 11.92 11.13 3.94
N ASN A 95 11.56 11.12 5.23
CA ASN A 95 10.84 10.00 5.83
C ASN A 95 9.45 9.84 5.22
N LYS A 96 8.71 10.95 5.02
CA LYS A 96 7.39 10.93 4.34
C LYS A 96 7.50 10.40 2.90
N LEU A 97 8.54 10.78 2.17
CA LEU A 97 8.77 10.27 0.80
C LEU A 97 9.10 8.78 0.79
N LYS A 98 9.96 8.30 1.70
CA LYS A 98 10.27 6.88 1.85
C LYS A 98 9.03 6.07 2.22
N GLU A 99 8.25 6.55 3.17
CA GLU A 99 7.01 5.90 3.58
C GLU A 99 5.98 5.92 2.43
N GLY A 100 5.88 7.03 1.70
CA GLY A 100 5.03 7.12 0.50
C GLY A 100 5.40 6.09 -0.55
N LEU A 101 6.68 5.93 -0.83
CA LEU A 101 7.19 4.93 -1.76
C LEU A 101 6.87 3.50 -1.28
N PHE A 102 7.11 3.24 0.01
CA PHE A 102 6.77 1.96 0.62
C PHE A 102 5.27 1.65 0.50
N GLN A 103 4.42 2.59 0.87
CA GLN A 103 2.96 2.41 0.79
C GLN A 103 2.49 2.21 -0.66
N PHE A 104 3.09 2.91 -1.62
CA PHE A 104 2.77 2.73 -3.03
C PHE A 104 3.12 1.34 -3.54
N PHE A 105 4.32 0.83 -3.25
CA PHE A 105 4.71 -0.52 -3.65
C PHE A 105 3.88 -1.59 -2.93
N ASN A 106 3.63 -1.39 -1.64
CA ASN A 106 2.84 -2.30 -0.84
C ASN A 106 1.38 -2.38 -1.30
N ALA A 107 0.79 -1.29 -1.77
CA ALA A 107 -0.57 -1.26 -2.31
C ALA A 107 -0.68 -1.67 -3.80
N SER A 108 0.43 -1.76 -4.52
CA SER A 108 0.40 -2.01 -5.97
C SER A 108 0.94 -3.39 -6.34
N ILE A 109 2.10 -3.76 -5.84
CA ILE A 109 2.81 -4.98 -6.27
C ILE A 109 2.04 -6.26 -5.89
N PRO A 110 1.51 -6.41 -4.66
CA PRO A 110 0.75 -7.60 -4.30
C PRO A 110 -0.48 -7.80 -5.19
N THR A 111 -1.21 -6.72 -5.46
CA THR A 111 -2.40 -6.75 -6.34
C THR A 111 -2.03 -7.17 -7.78
N TRP A 112 -0.90 -6.69 -8.30
CA TRP A 112 -0.45 -7.07 -9.66
C TRP A 112 -0.04 -8.52 -9.73
N ILE A 113 0.72 -9.00 -8.76
CA ILE A 113 1.18 -10.39 -8.73
C ILE A 113 0.00 -11.32 -8.51
N ALA A 114 -0.92 -10.99 -7.61
CA ALA A 114 -2.14 -11.77 -7.39
C ALA A 114 -3.01 -11.82 -8.65
N GLY A 115 -3.18 -10.71 -9.35
CA GLY A 115 -3.90 -10.65 -10.63
C GLY A 115 -3.25 -11.48 -11.72
N GLY A 116 -1.91 -11.49 -11.79
CA GLY A 116 -1.13 -12.33 -12.69
C GLY A 116 -1.29 -13.82 -12.38
N CYS A 117 -1.15 -14.19 -11.11
CA CYS A 117 -1.35 -15.57 -10.64
C CYS A 117 -2.77 -16.08 -10.91
N LEU A 118 -3.78 -15.21 -10.74
CA LEU A 118 -5.17 -15.54 -11.06
C LEU A 118 -5.34 -15.84 -12.56
N LYS A 119 -4.81 -15.00 -13.46
CA LYS A 119 -4.86 -15.24 -14.91
C LYS A 119 -4.17 -16.56 -15.29
N LEU A 120 -3.04 -16.87 -14.67
CA LEU A 120 -2.35 -18.16 -14.88
C LEU A 120 -3.20 -19.35 -14.41
N ALA A 121 -3.88 -19.20 -13.26
CA ALA A 121 -4.79 -20.24 -12.75
C ALA A 121 -6.00 -20.44 -13.68
N GLU A 122 -6.54 -19.37 -14.25
CA GLU A 122 -7.64 -19.43 -15.23
C GLU A 122 -7.24 -20.12 -16.54
N GLY A 123 -6.00 -19.98 -16.96
CA GLY A 123 -5.45 -20.68 -18.13
C GLY A 123 -5.11 -22.15 -17.90
N SER A 124 -5.07 -22.60 -16.65
CA SER A 124 -4.67 -23.96 -16.27
C SER A 124 -5.89 -24.88 -16.09
N LYS A 125 -5.88 -26.06 -16.76
CA LYS A 125 -6.94 -27.08 -16.60
C LYS A 125 -7.11 -27.55 -15.13
N HIS A 126 -6.02 -27.56 -14.35
CA HIS A 126 -6.06 -28.06 -12.96
C HIS A 126 -6.44 -27.00 -11.94
N PHE A 127 -6.07 -25.74 -12.19
CA PHE A 127 -6.29 -24.63 -11.26
C PHE A 127 -7.49 -23.75 -11.61
N ASN A 128 -8.18 -23.99 -12.73
CA ASN A 128 -9.37 -23.24 -13.13
C ASN A 128 -10.62 -23.68 -12.36
N ASN A 129 -10.50 -23.80 -11.05
CA ASN A 129 -11.60 -24.02 -10.11
C ASN A 129 -11.51 -22.99 -9.00
N THR A 130 -12.58 -22.84 -8.22
CA THR A 130 -12.67 -21.82 -7.16
C THR A 130 -11.52 -21.90 -6.17
N PHE A 131 -11.19 -23.11 -5.71
CA PHE A 131 -10.10 -23.32 -4.75
C PHE A 131 -8.73 -22.97 -5.35
N GLY A 132 -8.46 -23.41 -6.57
CA GLY A 132 -7.21 -23.13 -7.29
C GLY A 132 -7.02 -21.63 -7.52
N LYS A 133 -8.08 -20.92 -7.92
CA LYS A 133 -8.06 -19.45 -8.10
C LYS A 133 -7.78 -18.71 -6.79
N ILE A 134 -8.43 -19.09 -5.70
CA ILE A 134 -8.19 -18.51 -4.37
C ILE A 134 -6.75 -18.78 -3.92
N SER A 135 -6.28 -20.02 -4.05
CA SER A 135 -4.92 -20.38 -3.66
C SER A 135 -3.87 -19.62 -4.48
N ALA A 136 -4.06 -19.50 -5.79
CA ALA A 136 -3.18 -18.73 -6.67
C ALA A 136 -3.15 -17.25 -6.30
N MET A 137 -4.31 -16.68 -5.99
CA MET A 137 -4.43 -15.28 -5.58
C MET A 137 -3.75 -15.02 -4.24
N LEU A 138 -3.99 -15.87 -3.23
CA LEU A 138 -3.36 -15.74 -1.90
C LEU A 138 -1.84 -15.93 -1.98
N GLY A 139 -1.37 -16.92 -2.77
CA GLY A 139 0.05 -17.11 -3.03
C GLY A 139 0.69 -15.90 -3.70
N GLY A 140 0.01 -15.34 -4.69
CA GLY A 140 0.43 -14.11 -5.38
C GLY A 140 0.48 -12.89 -4.45
N LEU A 141 -0.49 -12.73 -3.55
CA LEU A 141 -0.47 -11.68 -2.53
C LEU A 141 0.75 -11.81 -1.62
N LEU A 142 1.01 -13.01 -1.07
CA LEU A 142 2.15 -13.24 -0.19
C LEU A 142 3.48 -12.92 -0.90
N VAL A 143 3.69 -13.45 -2.11
CA VAL A 143 4.89 -13.17 -2.90
C VAL A 143 5.01 -11.67 -3.20
N GLY A 144 3.89 -11.03 -3.53
CA GLY A 144 3.82 -9.60 -3.80
C GLY A 144 4.20 -8.74 -2.61
N MET A 145 3.74 -9.08 -1.41
CA MET A 145 4.07 -8.37 -0.17
C MET A 145 5.58 -8.43 0.12
N TYR A 146 6.19 -9.62 0.01
CA TYR A 146 7.63 -9.75 0.17
C TYR A 146 8.40 -8.99 -0.91
N GLY A 147 7.95 -9.07 -2.16
CA GLY A 147 8.54 -8.33 -3.28
C GLY A 147 8.45 -6.82 -3.09
N ALA A 148 7.30 -6.31 -2.65
CA ALA A 148 7.09 -4.89 -2.36
C ALA A 148 8.02 -4.38 -1.25
N ALA A 149 8.13 -5.12 -0.14
CA ALA A 149 9.00 -4.78 0.97
C ALA A 149 10.48 -4.77 0.53
N SER A 150 10.93 -5.83 -0.17
CA SER A 150 12.30 -5.92 -0.65
C SER A 150 12.65 -4.79 -1.63
N LEU A 151 11.77 -4.51 -2.60
CA LEU A 151 11.98 -3.45 -3.58
C LEU A 151 12.03 -2.06 -2.90
N SER A 152 11.13 -1.83 -1.96
CA SER A 152 11.10 -0.59 -1.20
C SER A 152 12.38 -0.38 -0.40
N ASN A 153 12.89 -1.42 0.27
CA ASN A 153 14.15 -1.36 1.03
C ASN A 153 15.33 -1.04 0.11
N VAL A 154 15.47 -1.75 -1.00
CA VAL A 154 16.56 -1.50 -1.98
C VAL A 154 16.53 -0.07 -2.53
N ILE A 155 15.35 0.46 -2.86
CA ILE A 155 15.23 1.83 -3.40
C ILE A 155 15.45 2.88 -2.31
N SER A 156 14.94 2.63 -1.09
CA SER A 156 15.05 3.59 0.01
C SER A 156 16.45 3.63 0.64
N ASP A 157 17.17 2.52 0.60
CA ASP A 157 18.55 2.43 1.11
C ASP A 157 19.43 1.53 0.21
N PRO A 158 19.85 2.03 -0.96
CA PRO A 158 20.66 1.25 -1.91
C PRO A 158 22.03 0.80 -1.37
N HIS A 159 22.48 1.36 -0.26
CA HIS A 159 23.79 1.05 0.34
C HIS A 159 23.67 0.25 1.63
N ASP A 160 22.49 -0.25 1.96
CA ASP A 160 22.22 -1.07 3.16
C ASP A 160 22.77 -0.46 4.46
N LYS A 161 22.58 0.86 4.63
CA LYS A 161 23.05 1.62 5.79
C LYS A 161 22.08 1.58 6.96
N GLN A 162 20.83 1.24 6.71
CA GLN A 162 19.76 1.17 7.69
C GLN A 162 19.18 -0.24 7.74
N PRO A 163 18.71 -0.71 8.91
CA PRO A 163 18.07 -2.02 8.97
C PRO A 163 16.80 -2.03 8.11
N ASP A 164 16.65 -3.11 7.34
CA ASP A 164 15.49 -3.36 6.49
C ASP A 164 14.19 -3.24 7.26
N ARG A 165 13.21 -2.57 6.68
CA ARG A 165 11.85 -2.56 7.19
C ARG A 165 11.23 -3.95 7.06
N LYS A 166 10.98 -4.59 8.21
CA LYS A 166 10.32 -5.89 8.27
C LYS A 166 8.80 -5.72 8.19
N LEU A 167 8.16 -6.62 7.45
CA LEU A 167 6.70 -6.72 7.45
C LEU A 167 6.21 -7.06 8.86
N THR A 168 5.23 -6.30 9.32
CA THR A 168 4.57 -6.52 10.61
C THR A 168 3.17 -7.09 10.40
N LEU A 169 2.56 -7.64 11.47
CA LEU A 169 1.15 -8.04 11.44
C LEU A 169 0.21 -6.88 11.08
N LEU A 170 0.55 -5.65 11.47
CA LEU A 170 -0.19 -4.44 11.08
C LEU A 170 -0.08 -4.15 9.58
N ASP A 171 1.05 -4.45 8.96
CA ASP A 171 1.20 -4.36 7.51
C ASP A 171 0.37 -5.44 6.81
N CYS A 172 0.27 -6.65 7.37
CA CYS A 172 -0.62 -7.69 6.86
C CYS A 172 -2.10 -7.32 6.97
N VAL A 173 -2.50 -6.66 8.08
CA VAL A 173 -3.86 -6.13 8.24
C VAL A 173 -4.12 -4.95 7.29
N ALA A 174 -3.10 -4.13 7.05
CA ALA A 174 -3.18 -3.06 6.04
C ALA A 174 -3.32 -3.61 4.62
N ASN A 175 -2.82 -4.83 4.35
CA ASN A 175 -2.94 -5.49 3.05
C ASN A 175 -4.27 -6.25 2.85
N VAL A 176 -5.23 -6.10 3.76
CA VAL A 176 -6.63 -6.50 3.50
C VAL A 176 -7.18 -5.76 2.28
N ASP A 177 -6.70 -4.54 2.02
CA ASP A 177 -7.00 -3.77 0.82
C ASP A 177 -6.56 -4.48 -0.46
N ASP A 178 -5.37 -5.07 -0.48
CA ASP A 178 -4.87 -5.84 -1.62
C ASP A 178 -5.74 -7.09 -1.86
N ALA A 179 -6.19 -7.76 -0.80
CA ALA A 179 -7.11 -8.87 -0.91
C ALA A 179 -8.46 -8.42 -1.47
N VAL A 180 -9.00 -7.29 -1.00
CA VAL A 180 -10.22 -6.68 -1.53
C VAL A 180 -10.03 -6.29 -2.99
N GLY A 181 -8.93 -5.61 -3.34
CA GLY A 181 -8.58 -5.24 -4.71
C GLY A 181 -8.49 -6.46 -5.64
N ALA A 182 -7.85 -7.53 -5.18
CA ALA A 182 -7.73 -8.78 -5.95
C ALA A 182 -9.10 -9.46 -6.15
N LEU A 183 -9.98 -9.49 -5.14
CA LEU A 183 -11.34 -10.03 -5.26
C LEU A 183 -12.19 -9.24 -6.25
N VAL A 184 -12.07 -7.90 -6.24
CA VAL A 184 -12.76 -7.02 -7.20
C VAL A 184 -12.24 -7.26 -8.61
N LEU A 185 -10.93 -7.31 -8.82
CA LEU A 185 -10.32 -7.58 -10.12
C LEU A 185 -10.69 -8.97 -10.66
N ALA A 186 -10.79 -9.96 -9.78
CA ALA A 186 -11.18 -11.31 -10.11
C ALA A 186 -12.69 -11.45 -10.40
N LYS A 187 -13.48 -10.39 -10.20
CA LYS A 187 -14.95 -10.42 -10.29
C LYS A 187 -15.56 -11.58 -9.50
N PHE A 188 -15.05 -11.76 -8.28
CA PHE A 188 -15.56 -12.83 -7.41
C PHE A 188 -17.01 -12.54 -7.03
N PRO A 189 -17.90 -13.53 -7.01
CA PRO A 189 -19.35 -13.32 -6.71
C PRO A 189 -19.60 -12.67 -5.35
N CYS A 190 -18.71 -12.86 -4.37
CA CYS A 190 -18.83 -12.20 -3.08
C CYS A 190 -18.47 -10.71 -3.14
N ALA A 191 -17.56 -10.30 -4.04
CA ALA A 191 -17.15 -8.91 -4.20
C ALA A 191 -18.34 -8.06 -4.67
N ASP A 192 -19.09 -8.54 -5.65
CA ASP A 192 -20.28 -7.87 -6.18
C ASP A 192 -21.40 -7.80 -5.13
N LYS A 193 -21.67 -8.92 -4.42
CA LYS A 193 -22.70 -8.96 -3.39
C LYS A 193 -22.42 -8.03 -2.20
N LEU A 194 -21.17 -7.87 -1.83
CA LEU A 194 -20.72 -7.02 -0.72
C LEU A 194 -20.38 -5.60 -1.15
N HIS A 195 -20.53 -5.27 -2.44
CA HIS A 195 -20.18 -3.96 -3.02
C HIS A 195 -18.75 -3.53 -2.64
N LEU A 196 -17.79 -4.47 -2.66
CA LEU A 196 -16.41 -4.22 -2.22
C LEU A 196 -15.74 -3.09 -3.01
N GLU A 197 -16.14 -2.88 -4.27
CA GLU A 197 -15.65 -1.78 -5.11
C GLU A 197 -15.87 -0.40 -4.48
N SER A 198 -16.97 -0.24 -3.74
CA SER A 198 -17.30 1.04 -3.09
C SER A 198 -16.36 1.40 -1.95
N PHE A 199 -15.63 0.44 -1.39
CA PHE A 199 -14.68 0.64 -0.31
C PHE A 199 -13.26 0.98 -0.81
N LEU A 200 -12.93 0.68 -2.07
CA LEU A 200 -11.59 0.91 -2.62
C LEU A 200 -11.08 2.35 -2.46
N PRO A 201 -11.88 3.40 -2.75
CA PRO A 201 -11.41 4.77 -2.54
C PRO A 201 -11.07 5.09 -1.08
N LEU A 202 -11.84 4.54 -0.14
CA LEU A 202 -11.59 4.72 1.29
C LEU A 202 -10.29 4.03 1.72
N ILE A 203 -10.08 2.82 1.23
CA ILE A 203 -8.88 2.02 1.46
C ILE A 203 -7.63 2.77 0.95
N TYR A 204 -7.65 3.21 -0.32
CA TYR A 204 -6.52 3.97 -0.89
C TYR A 204 -6.32 5.35 -0.22
N SER A 205 -7.38 6.01 0.22
CA SER A 205 -7.26 7.21 1.06
C SER A 205 -6.55 6.92 2.37
N TYR A 206 -6.83 5.77 2.99
CA TYR A 206 -6.14 5.35 4.22
C TYR A 206 -4.65 5.04 3.99
N CYS A 207 -4.29 4.39 2.88
CA CYS A 207 -2.89 4.19 2.49
C CYS A 207 -2.17 5.53 2.32
N GLY A 208 -2.79 6.49 1.62
CA GLY A 208 -2.27 7.84 1.50
C GLY A 208 -2.09 8.52 2.86
N TYR A 209 -3.10 8.48 3.71
CA TYR A 209 -3.03 9.03 5.06
C TYR A 209 -1.86 8.45 5.88
N ARG A 210 -1.64 7.14 5.81
CA ARG A 210 -0.49 6.50 6.48
C ARG A 210 0.84 7.06 5.99
N ALA A 211 0.98 7.25 4.69
CA ALA A 211 2.20 7.80 4.09
C ALA A 211 2.46 9.26 4.52
N GLY A 212 1.45 10.12 4.43
CA GLY A 212 1.62 11.55 4.70
C GLY A 212 1.81 11.91 6.17
N LYS A 213 1.30 11.09 7.11
CA LYS A 213 1.44 11.34 8.55
C LYS A 213 2.75 10.84 9.15
N SER A 214 3.57 10.08 8.41
CA SER A 214 4.84 9.55 8.90
C SER A 214 5.82 10.66 9.21
N ASN A 215 6.73 10.43 10.16
CA ASN A 215 7.75 11.38 10.60
C ASN A 215 9.15 10.82 10.39
#